data_0711e18b3ac392087beb0050f0fa046c
#
_entry.id   0711e18b3ac392087beb0050f0fa046c
#
_cell.length_a   1.000
_cell.length_b   1.000
_cell.length_c   1.000
_cell.angle_alpha   90.00
_cell.angle_beta   90.00
_cell.angle_gamma   90.00
#
_symmetry.space_group_name_H-M   'P 1'
#
loop_
_entity.id
_entity.type
_entity.pdbx_description
1 polymer ?
#
loop_
_entity_poly.entity_id
_entity_poly.type
_entity_poly.pdbx_seq_one_letter_code
_entity_poly.pdbx_strand_id
1 'polypeptide(L)'
;MGKAEEYELEIKKMNSYALNKLWEEHAETDFDESFWKKGKVLEYVVLRAFELELEKLNEEKDEKKGSVTYPFDVFAPNDSQYTKPIEQIDGAVHVDDLYALVECKDYSGVKINIEPLAKMRNQLARRHSSVFGMFFSATEFSIPAEILVGYMAPQLIILWTKLDIEFCLKNECFIPCMKEKYRRAVENCEYNYAFYVEHAEFEKLESNPLF
;
A
#
# COMPACT_ATOMS: atom_id res chain seq x y z
N MET A 1 -3.05 -13.95 -22.24
CA MET A 1 -2.66 -12.97 -21.21
C MET A 1 -3.72 -13.02 -20.12
N GLY A 2 -3.32 -13.14 -18.86
CA GLY A 2 -4.26 -13.15 -17.75
C GLY A 2 -4.74 -11.73 -17.41
N LYS A 3 -5.89 -11.61 -16.73
CA LYS A 3 -6.45 -10.28 -16.39
C LYS A 3 -5.52 -9.43 -15.49
N ALA A 4 -4.73 -10.07 -14.61
CA ALA A 4 -3.72 -9.39 -13.80
C ALA A 4 -2.61 -8.77 -14.66
N GLU A 5 -2.13 -9.47 -15.67
CA GLU A 5 -1.13 -8.96 -16.61
C GLU A 5 -1.67 -7.76 -17.43
N GLU A 6 -2.97 -7.78 -17.77
CA GLU A 6 -3.62 -6.66 -18.46
C GLU A 6 -3.67 -5.41 -17.55
N TYR A 7 -4.01 -5.56 -16.27
CA TYR A 7 -4.01 -4.46 -15.32
C TYR A 7 -2.59 -3.89 -15.12
N GLU A 8 -1.58 -4.76 -14.98
CA GLU A 8 -0.19 -4.34 -14.85
C GLU A 8 0.30 -3.56 -16.08
N LEU A 9 0.01 -4.06 -17.28
CA LEU A 9 0.38 -3.37 -18.51
C LEU A 9 -0.30 -2.01 -18.64
N GLU A 10 -1.54 -1.87 -18.19
CA GLU A 10 -2.26 -0.61 -18.28
C GLU A 10 -1.77 0.41 -17.24
N ILE A 11 -1.59 -0.02 -15.99
CA ILE A 11 -1.15 0.89 -14.94
C ILE A 11 0.29 1.40 -15.18
N LYS A 12 1.17 0.58 -15.74
CA LYS A 12 2.56 0.97 -16.07
C LYS A 12 2.68 2.07 -17.12
N LYS A 13 1.64 2.34 -17.89
CA LYS A 13 1.59 3.47 -18.82
C LYS A 13 1.26 4.81 -18.12
N MET A 14 0.78 4.74 -16.87
CA MET A 14 0.30 5.91 -16.15
C MET A 14 1.45 6.60 -15.42
N ASN A 15 1.47 7.93 -15.52
CA ASN A 15 2.27 8.82 -14.69
C ASN A 15 1.48 9.26 -13.44
N SER A 16 2.09 10.05 -12.56
CA SER A 16 1.47 10.52 -11.31
C SER A 16 0.14 11.25 -11.54
N TYR A 17 0.04 12.08 -12.58
CA TYR A 17 -1.20 12.78 -12.92
C TYR A 17 -2.33 11.80 -13.30
N ALA A 18 -2.03 10.82 -14.15
CA ALA A 18 -3.02 9.82 -14.56
C ALA A 18 -3.45 8.90 -13.39
N LEU A 19 -2.54 8.62 -12.45
CA LEU A 19 -2.88 7.87 -11.23
C LEU A 19 -3.84 8.65 -10.32
N ASN A 20 -3.56 9.95 -10.09
CA ASN A 20 -4.46 10.82 -9.31
C ASN A 20 -5.86 10.83 -9.94
N LYS A 21 -5.94 11.03 -11.24
CA LYS A 21 -7.20 11.04 -11.96
C LYS A 21 -7.96 9.70 -11.84
N LEU A 22 -7.27 8.57 -12.01
CA LEU A 22 -7.86 7.25 -11.84
C LEU A 22 -8.39 7.04 -10.41
N TRP A 23 -7.67 7.53 -9.40
CA TRP A 23 -8.09 7.46 -8.00
C TRP A 23 -9.32 8.33 -7.73
N GLU A 24 -9.37 9.56 -8.23
CA GLU A 24 -10.53 10.47 -8.08
C GLU A 24 -11.79 9.87 -8.74
N GLU A 25 -11.65 9.32 -9.94
CA GLU A 25 -12.75 8.71 -10.68
C GLU A 25 -13.21 7.36 -10.07
N HIS A 26 -12.39 6.72 -9.28
CA HIS A 26 -12.64 5.40 -8.69
C HIS A 26 -13.92 5.36 -7.84
N ALA A 27 -14.21 6.41 -7.06
CA ALA A 27 -15.38 6.48 -6.19
C ALA A 27 -16.72 6.53 -6.98
N GLU A 28 -16.68 7.01 -8.24
CA GLU A 28 -17.83 7.22 -9.11
C GLU A 28 -17.94 6.16 -10.22
N THR A 29 -16.98 5.21 -10.28
CA THR A 29 -16.89 4.25 -11.38
C THR A 29 -17.97 3.17 -11.29
N ASP A 30 -18.70 2.95 -12.39
CA ASP A 30 -19.48 1.75 -12.61
C ASP A 30 -18.56 0.57 -12.96
N PHE A 31 -18.31 -0.30 -11.98
CA PHE A 31 -17.39 -1.43 -12.11
C PHE A 31 -17.89 -2.55 -13.02
N ASP A 32 -19.18 -2.61 -13.34
CA ASP A 32 -19.72 -3.62 -14.24
C ASP A 32 -19.32 -3.37 -15.70
N GLU A 33 -19.23 -2.09 -16.08
CA GLU A 33 -18.84 -1.66 -17.43
C GLU A 33 -17.35 -1.22 -17.52
N SER A 34 -16.67 -1.02 -16.40
CA SER A 34 -15.29 -0.55 -16.36
C SER A 34 -14.28 -1.64 -16.71
N PHE A 35 -13.15 -1.22 -17.30
CA PHE A 35 -11.95 -2.05 -17.41
C PHE A 35 -11.46 -2.52 -16.05
N TRP A 36 -11.41 -1.59 -15.08
CA TRP A 36 -10.99 -1.85 -13.70
C TRP A 36 -12.11 -2.49 -12.90
N LYS A 37 -11.81 -3.58 -12.21
CA LYS A 37 -12.74 -4.18 -11.26
C LYS A 37 -12.55 -3.59 -9.86
N LYS A 38 -13.63 -3.59 -9.08
CA LYS A 38 -13.65 -3.11 -7.71
C LYS A 38 -12.48 -3.69 -6.88
N GLY A 39 -11.79 -2.85 -6.15
CA GLY A 39 -10.60 -3.20 -5.36
C GLY A 39 -9.30 -3.21 -6.16
N LYS A 40 -9.34 -3.44 -7.49
CA LYS A 40 -8.13 -3.48 -8.32
C LYS A 40 -7.52 -2.09 -8.54
N VAL A 41 -8.33 -1.04 -8.59
CA VAL A 41 -7.80 0.33 -8.68
C VAL A 41 -6.86 0.62 -7.51
N LEU A 42 -7.30 0.39 -6.27
CA LEU A 42 -6.47 0.63 -5.09
C LEU A 42 -5.15 -0.15 -5.12
N GLU A 43 -5.20 -1.46 -5.41
CA GLU A 43 -4.01 -2.30 -5.48
C GLU A 43 -2.96 -1.74 -6.48
N TYR A 44 -3.40 -1.49 -7.71
CA TYR A 44 -2.49 -1.10 -8.77
C TYR A 44 -2.05 0.38 -8.69
N VAL A 45 -2.91 1.29 -8.23
CA VAL A 45 -2.55 2.69 -8.01
C VAL A 45 -1.46 2.84 -6.95
N VAL A 46 -1.62 2.16 -5.80
CA VAL A 46 -0.61 2.19 -4.71
C VAL A 46 0.73 1.65 -5.20
N LEU A 47 0.75 0.48 -5.85
CA LEU A 47 1.97 -0.13 -6.34
C LEU A 47 2.67 0.73 -7.40
N ARG A 48 1.91 1.31 -8.35
CA ARG A 48 2.48 2.17 -9.39
C ARG A 48 3.02 3.48 -8.81
N ALA A 49 2.36 4.04 -7.79
CA ALA A 49 2.86 5.23 -7.12
C ALA A 49 4.24 4.99 -6.47
N PHE A 50 4.42 3.88 -5.75
CA PHE A 50 5.73 3.47 -5.24
C PHE A 50 6.76 3.25 -6.36
N GLU A 51 6.35 2.61 -7.45
CA GLU A 51 7.24 2.34 -8.59
C GLU A 51 7.74 3.65 -9.24
N LEU A 52 6.85 4.62 -9.45
CA LEU A 52 7.21 5.94 -10.00
C LEU A 52 8.19 6.71 -9.11
N GLU A 53 7.99 6.68 -7.79
CA GLU A 53 8.92 7.31 -6.86
C GLU A 53 10.28 6.59 -6.85
N LEU A 54 10.30 5.25 -6.92
CA LEU A 54 11.55 4.48 -7.05
C LEU A 54 12.27 4.75 -8.37
N GLU A 55 11.54 4.88 -9.48
CA GLU A 55 12.12 5.27 -10.78
C GLU A 55 12.89 6.58 -10.65
N LYS A 56 12.29 7.62 -10.04
CA LYS A 56 12.94 8.91 -9.79
C LYS A 56 14.19 8.78 -8.89
N LEU A 57 14.07 8.04 -7.78
CA LEU A 57 15.20 7.86 -6.86
C LEU A 57 16.37 7.09 -7.49
N ASN A 58 16.09 6.12 -8.35
CA ASN A 58 17.12 5.36 -9.05
C ASN A 58 17.83 6.20 -10.11
N GLU A 59 17.11 7.06 -10.83
CA GLU A 59 17.70 7.99 -11.80
C GLU A 59 18.62 9.03 -11.13
N GLU A 60 18.21 9.58 -9.99
CA GLU A 60 18.99 10.58 -9.24
C GLU A 60 20.31 10.05 -8.67
N LYS A 61 20.36 8.77 -8.30
CA LYS A 61 21.48 8.20 -7.54
C LYS A 61 22.35 7.22 -8.33
N ASP A 62 21.97 6.90 -9.57
CA ASP A 62 22.61 5.86 -10.41
C ASP A 62 22.80 4.52 -9.65
N GLU A 63 21.85 4.20 -8.76
CA GLU A 63 21.86 3.01 -7.90
C GLU A 63 20.43 2.48 -7.72
N LYS A 64 20.27 1.16 -7.84
CA LYS A 64 18.96 0.53 -7.63
C LYS A 64 18.58 0.53 -6.14
N LYS A 65 17.69 1.43 -5.72
CA LYS A 65 17.24 1.62 -4.35
C LYS A 65 16.09 0.71 -3.92
N GLY A 66 15.46 -0.01 -4.85
CA GLY A 66 14.35 -0.87 -4.50
C GLY A 66 13.66 -1.48 -5.71
N SER A 67 12.50 -2.09 -5.44
CA SER A 67 11.63 -2.70 -6.45
C SER A 67 10.20 -2.78 -5.96
N VAL A 68 9.26 -2.83 -6.90
CA VAL A 68 7.85 -3.15 -6.66
C VAL A 68 7.54 -4.47 -7.34
N THR A 69 6.81 -5.32 -6.65
CA THR A 69 6.24 -6.56 -7.21
C THR A 69 4.73 -6.42 -7.21
N TYR A 70 4.13 -6.54 -8.39
CA TYR A 70 2.69 -6.54 -8.60
C TYR A 70 2.05 -7.82 -8.07
N PRO A 71 0.71 -7.94 -8.03
CA PRO A 71 0.03 -9.10 -7.44
C PRO A 71 0.60 -10.44 -7.90
N PHE A 72 0.87 -11.33 -6.96
CA PHE A 72 1.46 -12.63 -7.24
C PHE A 72 0.90 -13.75 -6.36
N ASP A 73 0.98 -14.95 -6.90
CA ASP A 73 0.57 -16.17 -6.23
C ASP A 73 1.78 -16.90 -5.61
N VAL A 74 1.59 -17.43 -4.41
CA VAL A 74 2.56 -18.30 -3.74
C VAL A 74 2.06 -19.74 -3.82
N PHE A 75 2.89 -20.64 -4.31
CA PHE A 75 2.59 -22.07 -4.44
C PHE A 75 3.34 -22.90 -3.39
N ALA A 76 2.80 -24.07 -3.05
CA ALA A 76 3.48 -25.00 -2.18
C ALA A 76 4.83 -25.44 -2.77
N PRO A 77 5.94 -25.36 -2.04
CA PRO A 77 7.23 -25.80 -2.57
C PRO A 77 7.24 -27.31 -2.81
N ASN A 78 7.67 -27.69 -3.99
CA ASN A 78 7.91 -29.10 -4.39
C ASN A 78 6.72 -30.07 -4.35
N ASP A 79 5.47 -29.58 -4.30
CA ASP A 79 4.31 -30.46 -4.35
C ASP A 79 3.60 -30.34 -5.72
N SER A 80 3.91 -31.27 -6.62
CA SER A 80 3.31 -31.35 -7.95
C SER A 80 1.80 -31.65 -7.95
N GLN A 81 1.23 -32.00 -6.79
CA GLN A 81 -0.21 -32.29 -6.64
C GLN A 81 -1.02 -30.99 -6.37
N TYR A 82 -0.39 -29.94 -5.85
CA TYR A 82 -1.04 -28.67 -5.58
C TYR A 82 -0.85 -27.69 -6.74
N THR A 83 -1.84 -27.64 -7.60
CA THR A 83 -1.86 -26.70 -8.75
C THR A 83 -2.50 -25.34 -8.40
N LYS A 84 -3.08 -25.21 -7.22
CA LYS A 84 -3.69 -23.96 -6.77
C LYS A 84 -2.72 -23.16 -5.89
N PRO A 85 -2.73 -21.83 -5.94
CA PRO A 85 -1.95 -21.04 -5.04
C PRO A 85 -2.42 -21.24 -3.59
N ILE A 86 -1.48 -21.39 -2.67
CA ILE A 86 -1.75 -21.45 -1.23
C ILE A 86 -1.98 -20.06 -0.64
N GLU A 87 -1.53 -19.02 -1.35
CA GLU A 87 -1.62 -17.63 -0.94
C GLU A 87 -1.60 -16.70 -2.13
N GLN A 88 -2.40 -15.66 -2.08
CA GLN A 88 -2.36 -14.52 -3.02
C GLN A 88 -1.90 -13.28 -2.25
N ILE A 89 -0.97 -12.56 -2.80
CA ILE A 89 -0.40 -11.33 -2.25
C ILE A 89 -0.73 -10.19 -3.21
N ASP A 90 -1.30 -9.11 -2.69
CA ASP A 90 -1.71 -7.96 -3.51
C ASP A 90 -0.48 -7.20 -4.05
N GLY A 91 0.68 -7.34 -3.40
CA GLY A 91 1.96 -6.81 -3.89
C GLY A 91 3.05 -6.83 -2.84
N ALA A 92 4.25 -6.42 -3.26
CA ALA A 92 5.37 -6.21 -2.34
C ALA A 92 6.19 -4.99 -2.77
N VAL A 93 6.73 -4.27 -1.78
CA VAL A 93 7.58 -3.10 -1.97
C VAL A 93 8.88 -3.31 -1.22
N HIS A 94 9.98 -3.11 -1.90
CA HIS A 94 11.32 -3.08 -1.33
C HIS A 94 11.93 -1.71 -1.55
N VAL A 95 12.39 -1.06 -0.50
CA VAL A 95 13.08 0.25 -0.55
C VAL A 95 14.23 0.23 0.45
N ASP A 96 15.45 0.44 -0.01
CA ASP A 96 16.66 0.30 0.80
C ASP A 96 16.66 -1.07 1.55
N ASP A 97 16.70 -1.07 2.88
CA ASP A 97 16.66 -2.30 3.72
C ASP A 97 15.25 -2.69 4.17
N LEU A 98 14.21 -1.97 3.73
CA LEU A 98 12.82 -2.20 4.13
C LEU A 98 12.11 -3.09 3.11
N TYR A 99 11.57 -4.20 3.58
CA TYR A 99 10.77 -5.14 2.79
C TYR A 99 9.33 -5.19 3.33
N ALA A 100 8.35 -4.82 2.51
CA ALA A 100 6.95 -4.80 2.90
C ALA A 100 6.08 -5.67 1.98
N LEU A 101 5.15 -6.44 2.56
CA LEU A 101 4.00 -6.95 1.83
C LEU A 101 2.91 -5.88 1.80
N VAL A 102 2.20 -5.83 0.69
CA VAL A 102 1.05 -4.94 0.48
C VAL A 102 -0.23 -5.75 0.50
N GLU A 103 -1.21 -5.32 1.27
CA GLU A 103 -2.60 -5.78 1.22
C GLU A 103 -3.49 -4.55 1.05
N CYS A 104 -4.44 -4.61 0.12
CA CYS A 104 -5.33 -3.52 -0.22
C CYS A 104 -6.79 -3.94 -0.03
N LYS A 105 -7.60 -3.11 0.63
CA LYS A 105 -9.02 -3.37 0.82
C LYS A 105 -9.88 -2.15 0.50
N ASP A 106 -10.83 -2.34 -0.38
CA ASP A 106 -11.86 -1.38 -0.73
C ASP A 106 -13.25 -1.99 -0.48
N TYR A 107 -13.81 -1.72 0.67
CA TYR A 107 -15.10 -2.28 1.10
C TYR A 107 -16.27 -1.31 0.95
N SER A 108 -16.14 -0.24 0.18
CA SER A 108 -17.24 0.69 -0.15
C SER A 108 -18.18 0.99 1.04
N GLY A 109 -17.73 1.85 1.95
CA GLY A 109 -18.54 2.31 3.09
C GLY A 109 -18.58 1.38 4.31
N VAL A 110 -17.90 0.22 4.27
CA VAL A 110 -17.77 -0.66 5.43
C VAL A 110 -16.37 -0.53 6.03
N LYS A 111 -16.29 -0.29 7.35
CA LYS A 111 -15.00 -0.22 8.05
C LYS A 111 -14.27 -1.56 8.02
N ILE A 112 -12.95 -1.49 7.88
CA ILE A 112 -12.08 -2.68 7.98
C ILE A 112 -12.16 -3.24 9.39
N ASN A 113 -12.52 -4.52 9.48
CA ASN A 113 -12.56 -5.26 10.74
C ASN A 113 -11.23 -6.02 10.99
N ILE A 114 -11.23 -6.87 12.03
CA ILE A 114 -10.07 -7.66 12.48
C ILE A 114 -9.62 -8.72 11.46
N GLU A 115 -10.56 -9.32 10.72
CA GLU A 115 -10.31 -10.52 9.91
C GLU A 115 -9.25 -10.33 8.81
N PRO A 116 -9.27 -9.26 7.99
CA PRO A 116 -8.24 -9.04 6.99
C PRO A 116 -6.85 -8.81 7.59
N LEU A 117 -6.77 -8.16 8.76
CA LEU A 117 -5.50 -7.93 9.46
C LEU A 117 -4.93 -9.25 10.02
N ALA A 118 -5.79 -10.12 10.57
CA ALA A 118 -5.39 -11.45 11.02
C ALA A 118 -4.89 -12.32 9.85
N LYS A 119 -5.51 -12.21 8.66
CA LYS A 119 -5.01 -12.84 7.43
C LYS A 119 -3.60 -12.35 7.11
N MET A 120 -3.38 -11.05 7.07
CA MET A 120 -2.07 -10.46 6.78
C MET A 120 -1.02 -10.88 7.83
N ARG A 121 -1.36 -10.88 9.13
CA ARG A 121 -0.48 -11.40 10.18
C ARG A 121 -0.03 -12.83 9.89
N ASN A 122 -0.93 -13.71 9.48
CA ASN A 122 -0.60 -15.10 9.14
C ASN A 122 0.29 -15.18 7.90
N GLN A 123 0.13 -14.28 6.95
CA GLN A 123 1.01 -14.16 5.78
C GLN A 123 2.44 -13.77 6.22
N LEU A 124 2.58 -12.76 7.08
CA LEU A 124 3.86 -12.31 7.62
C LEU A 124 4.55 -13.37 8.50
N ALA A 125 3.78 -14.13 9.28
CA ALA A 125 4.32 -15.19 10.14
C ALA A 125 5.03 -16.32 9.36
N ARG A 126 4.78 -16.44 8.06
CA ARG A 126 5.46 -17.40 7.18
C ARG A 126 6.72 -16.82 6.50
N ARG A 127 7.11 -15.60 6.83
CA ARG A 127 8.22 -14.87 6.22
C ARG A 127 9.29 -14.53 7.26
N HIS A 128 10.43 -14.07 6.78
CA HIS A 128 11.47 -13.57 7.67
C HIS A 128 10.95 -12.40 8.51
N SER A 129 11.40 -12.30 9.77
CA SER A 129 10.92 -11.31 10.74
C SER A 129 11.20 -9.85 10.36
N SER A 130 12.09 -9.60 9.40
CA SER A 130 12.35 -8.26 8.85
C SER A 130 11.28 -7.78 7.86
N VAL A 131 10.41 -8.69 7.40
CA VAL A 131 9.32 -8.33 6.49
C VAL A 131 8.14 -7.81 7.30
N PHE A 132 7.68 -6.61 6.97
CA PHE A 132 6.49 -6.03 7.60
C PHE A 132 5.32 -5.92 6.62
N GLY A 133 4.14 -5.56 7.12
CA GLY A 133 2.94 -5.38 6.34
C GLY A 133 2.57 -3.91 6.17
N MET A 134 2.17 -3.53 4.98
CA MET A 134 1.45 -2.29 4.68
C MET A 134 0.02 -2.62 4.30
N PHE A 135 -0.94 -2.20 5.12
CA PHE A 135 -2.35 -2.44 4.90
C PHE A 135 -3.05 -1.16 4.45
N PHE A 136 -3.40 -1.09 3.17
CA PHE A 136 -4.07 0.06 2.56
C PHE A 136 -5.59 -0.12 2.56
N SER A 137 -6.30 0.91 3.00
CA SER A 137 -7.75 0.92 3.00
C SER A 137 -8.33 2.16 2.36
N ALA A 138 -9.27 1.97 1.42
CA ALA A 138 -10.09 3.05 0.88
C ALA A 138 -11.21 3.49 1.85
N THR A 139 -11.35 2.79 2.99
CA THR A 139 -12.32 3.09 4.05
C THR A 139 -11.62 3.18 5.40
N GLU A 140 -12.35 3.57 6.44
CA GLU A 140 -11.81 3.63 7.80
C GLU A 140 -11.58 2.24 8.39
N PHE A 141 -10.67 2.17 9.36
CA PHE A 141 -10.52 1.00 10.23
C PHE A 141 -11.54 1.06 11.38
N SER A 142 -11.98 -0.09 11.86
CA SER A 142 -12.76 -0.17 13.09
C SER A 142 -11.82 -0.03 14.30
N ILE A 143 -12.33 0.52 15.42
CA ILE A 143 -11.55 0.66 16.65
C ILE A 143 -10.93 -0.68 17.08
N PRO A 144 -11.66 -1.83 17.07
CA PRO A 144 -11.03 -3.11 17.39
C PRO A 144 -9.91 -3.51 16.44
N ALA A 145 -9.97 -3.15 15.15
CA ALA A 145 -8.92 -3.43 14.19
C ALA A 145 -7.65 -2.60 14.48
N GLU A 146 -7.79 -1.31 14.76
CA GLU A 146 -6.67 -0.45 15.16
C GLU A 146 -5.99 -0.92 16.45
N ILE A 147 -6.79 -1.30 17.45
CA ILE A 147 -6.25 -1.85 18.71
C ILE A 147 -5.50 -3.16 18.47
N LEU A 148 -6.08 -4.07 17.67
CA LEU A 148 -5.50 -5.40 17.44
C LEU A 148 -4.11 -5.33 16.81
N VAL A 149 -3.85 -4.38 15.91
CA VAL A 149 -2.55 -4.22 15.27
C VAL A 149 -1.42 -4.07 16.29
N GLY A 150 -1.67 -3.36 17.40
CA GLY A 150 -0.71 -3.23 18.49
C GLY A 150 -0.39 -4.54 19.23
N TYR A 151 -1.22 -5.55 19.09
CA TYR A 151 -1.03 -6.88 19.73
C TYR A 151 -0.57 -7.97 18.76
N MET A 152 -0.20 -7.62 17.53
CA MET A 152 0.22 -8.59 16.52
C MET A 152 1.70 -8.94 16.56
N ALA A 153 2.47 -8.38 17.47
CA ALA A 153 3.89 -8.67 17.60
C ALA A 153 4.18 -10.18 17.60
N PRO A 154 5.28 -10.64 16.99
CA PRO A 154 6.36 -9.84 16.39
C PRO A 154 6.09 -9.34 14.96
N GLN A 155 4.95 -9.64 14.36
CA GLN A 155 4.61 -9.16 13.02
C GLN A 155 4.19 -7.68 13.11
N LEU A 156 4.88 -6.83 12.36
CA LEU A 156 4.58 -5.42 12.23
C LEU A 156 3.61 -5.21 11.06
N ILE A 157 2.48 -4.58 11.30
CA ILE A 157 1.53 -4.13 10.27
C ILE A 157 1.31 -2.64 10.44
N ILE A 158 1.48 -1.88 9.38
CA ILE A 158 1.30 -0.43 9.34
C ILE A 158 0.02 -0.14 8.55
N LEU A 159 -0.88 0.64 9.16
CA LEU A 159 -2.15 1.01 8.56
C LEU A 159 -2.01 2.27 7.70
N TRP A 160 -2.64 2.23 6.52
CA TRP A 160 -2.74 3.34 5.60
C TRP A 160 -4.21 3.64 5.34
N THR A 161 -4.63 4.83 5.71
CA THR A 161 -6.00 5.31 5.52
C THR A 161 -6.19 5.91 4.13
N LYS A 162 -7.44 6.12 3.74
CA LYS A 162 -7.77 6.85 2.50
C LYS A 162 -7.09 8.22 2.45
N LEU A 163 -7.04 8.94 3.58
CA LEU A 163 -6.40 10.26 3.65
C LEU A 163 -4.89 10.21 3.47
N ASP A 164 -4.22 9.17 3.99
CA ASP A 164 -2.79 8.94 3.71
C ASP A 164 -2.55 8.71 2.22
N ILE A 165 -3.40 7.89 1.58
CA ILE A 165 -3.30 7.56 0.15
C ILE A 165 -3.49 8.83 -0.70
N GLU A 166 -4.55 9.59 -0.46
CA GLU A 166 -4.85 10.83 -1.17
C GLU A 166 -3.73 11.87 -1.01
N PHE A 167 -3.23 12.02 0.21
CA PHE A 167 -2.10 12.92 0.48
C PHE A 167 -0.84 12.49 -0.28
N CYS A 168 -0.49 11.20 -0.22
CA CYS A 168 0.71 10.68 -0.89
C CYS A 168 0.60 10.70 -2.42
N LEU A 169 -0.58 10.44 -2.99
CA LEU A 169 -0.82 10.58 -4.42
C LEU A 169 -0.61 12.01 -4.88
N LYS A 170 -1.18 12.98 -4.15
CA LYS A 170 -1.07 14.41 -4.48
C LYS A 170 0.36 14.94 -4.39
N ASN A 171 1.11 14.50 -3.39
CA ASN A 171 2.44 15.02 -3.06
C ASN A 171 3.59 14.11 -3.54
N GLU A 172 3.30 12.98 -4.17
CA GLU A 172 4.28 11.98 -4.63
C GLU A 172 5.27 11.58 -3.53
N CYS A 173 4.75 11.17 -2.35
CA CYS A 173 5.53 10.95 -1.14
C CYS A 173 5.23 9.62 -0.42
N PHE A 174 4.89 8.55 -1.14
CA PHE A 174 4.66 7.22 -0.55
C PHE A 174 5.90 6.66 0.16
N ILE A 175 7.08 6.82 -0.43
CA ILE A 175 8.34 6.33 0.15
C ILE A 175 8.70 7.08 1.44
N PRO A 176 8.74 8.43 1.48
CA PRO A 176 8.93 9.17 2.71
C PRO A 176 7.90 8.83 3.79
N CYS A 177 6.62 8.75 3.41
CA CYS A 177 5.54 8.36 4.30
C CYS A 177 5.73 6.95 4.87
N MET A 178 6.08 5.97 4.05
CA MET A 178 6.38 4.59 4.48
C MET A 178 7.49 4.56 5.52
N LYS A 179 8.60 5.26 5.26
CA LYS A 179 9.75 5.31 6.18
C LYS A 179 9.37 5.95 7.51
N GLU A 180 8.62 7.05 7.49
CA GLU A 180 8.19 7.71 8.71
C GLU A 180 7.16 6.88 9.49
N LYS A 181 6.16 6.31 8.83
CA LYS A 181 5.21 5.39 9.48
C LYS A 181 5.91 4.17 10.08
N TYR A 182 6.90 3.61 9.37
CA TYR A 182 7.71 2.50 9.89
C TYR A 182 8.49 2.92 11.14
N ARG A 183 9.17 4.07 11.09
CA ARG A 183 9.91 4.61 12.24
C ARG A 183 9.00 4.81 13.45
N ARG A 184 7.83 5.45 13.26
CA ARG A 184 6.84 5.69 14.33
C ARG A 184 6.29 4.38 14.91
N ALA A 185 6.03 3.40 14.08
CA ALA A 185 5.57 2.10 14.54
C ALA A 185 6.62 1.37 15.38
N VAL A 186 7.90 1.43 15.00
CA VAL A 186 9.01 0.79 15.73
C VAL A 186 9.35 1.53 17.02
N GLU A 187 9.45 2.86 16.98
CA GLU A 187 9.89 3.67 18.13
C GLU A 187 8.77 3.94 19.13
N ASN A 188 7.53 4.16 18.65
CA ASN A 188 6.43 4.68 19.47
C ASN A 188 5.22 3.74 19.52
N CYS A 189 5.23 2.59 18.83
CA CYS A 189 4.06 1.71 18.65
C CYS A 189 2.85 2.41 18.00
N GLU A 190 3.11 3.39 17.11
CA GLU A 190 2.10 4.15 16.39
C GLU A 190 1.82 3.49 15.02
N TYR A 191 1.02 2.43 14.99
CA TYR A 191 0.75 1.64 13.77
C TYR A 191 -0.22 2.32 12.79
N ASN A 192 -0.99 3.30 13.26
CA ASN A 192 -1.92 4.12 12.47
C ASN A 192 -1.54 5.61 12.53
N TYR A 193 -0.24 5.90 12.43
CA TYR A 193 0.24 7.29 12.41
C TYR A 193 -0.29 8.03 11.18
N ALA A 194 -0.94 9.18 11.42
CA ALA A 194 -1.55 10.00 10.38
C ALA A 194 -0.53 10.98 9.78
N PHE A 195 0.25 10.51 8.82
CA PHE A 195 1.34 11.27 8.18
C PHE A 195 0.86 12.61 7.61
N TYR A 196 -0.32 12.64 7.01
CA TYR A 196 -0.89 13.84 6.38
C TYR A 196 -1.19 14.97 7.38
N VAL A 197 -1.40 14.68 8.68
CA VAL A 197 -1.76 15.71 9.67
C VAL A 197 -0.59 16.65 9.93
N GLU A 198 0.58 16.11 10.22
CA GLU A 198 1.77 16.93 10.50
C GLU A 198 2.23 17.70 9.24
N HIS A 199 2.15 17.07 8.07
CA HIS A 199 2.64 17.69 6.82
C HIS A 199 1.67 18.71 6.23
N ALA A 200 0.35 18.55 6.42
CA ALA A 200 -0.62 19.58 6.04
C ALA A 200 -0.52 20.86 6.87
N GLU A 201 0.02 20.79 8.09
CA GLU A 201 0.29 21.98 8.90
C GLU A 201 1.52 22.74 8.39
N PHE A 202 2.55 22.04 7.91
CA PHE A 202 3.73 22.66 7.28
C PHE A 202 3.38 23.44 6.02
N GLU A 203 2.54 22.89 5.11
CA GLU A 203 2.10 23.63 3.92
C GLU A 203 1.32 24.91 4.26
N LYS A 204 0.55 24.94 5.36
CA LYS A 204 -0.14 26.14 5.83
C LYS A 204 0.80 27.19 6.39
N LEU A 205 1.94 26.80 6.98
CA LEU A 205 2.95 27.73 7.48
C LEU A 205 3.78 28.33 6.34
N GLU A 206 4.14 27.56 5.33
CA GLU A 206 4.86 28.07 4.14
C GLU A 206 3.99 28.95 3.25
N SER A 207 2.66 28.72 3.22
CA SER A 207 1.72 29.53 2.44
C SER A 207 1.28 30.84 3.13
N ASN A 208 1.75 31.10 4.34
CA ASN A 208 1.41 32.32 5.08
C ASN A 208 2.53 33.38 4.92
N PRO A 209 2.33 34.47 4.15
CA PRO A 209 3.38 35.46 3.82
C PRO A 209 3.77 36.39 4.99
N LEU A 210 3.54 35.99 6.23
CA LEU A 210 3.82 36.77 7.45
C LEU A 210 5.01 36.24 8.29
N PHE A 211 5.84 35.35 7.71
CA PHE A 211 7.12 34.99 8.29
C PHE A 211 8.25 35.13 7.28
#